data_d48bb52edbdca84ecf3181e190d0f211
#
_entry.id   d48bb52edbdca84ecf3181e190d0f211
#
_cell.length_a   1.000
_cell.length_b   1.000
_cell.length_c   1.000
_cell.angle_alpha   90.00
_cell.angle_beta   90.00
_cell.angle_gamma   90.00
#
_symmetry.space_group_name_H-M   'P 1'
#
loop_
_entity.id
_entity.type
_entity.pdbx_description
1 polymer ?
#
loop_
_entity_poly.entity_id
_entity_poly.type
_entity_poly.pdbx_seq_one_letter_code
_entity_poly.pdbx_strand_id
1 'polypeptide(L)'
;MKMFLIVYCESADEDVVAALKEAGIHGYTKMVEAQGEGTETEPKLGTHCWPGKSNILFMVLPDEEIPRIANAMHRLKEQHPRAGVRSFLLPMEESV
;
A
#
# COMPACT_ATOMS: atom_id res chain seq x y z
N MET A 1 -3.66 -8.57 16.43
CA MET A 1 -2.75 -8.33 15.32
C MET A 1 -3.42 -8.53 14.00
N LYS A 2 -3.08 -7.70 13.05
CA LYS A 2 -3.64 -7.78 11.71
C LYS A 2 -2.55 -7.67 10.67
N MET A 3 -2.81 -8.16 9.50
CA MET A 3 -1.89 -7.98 8.39
C MET A 3 -2.41 -6.85 7.52
N PHE A 4 -1.53 -5.92 7.17
CA PHE A 4 -1.88 -4.80 6.32
C PHE A 4 -1.06 -4.91 5.04
N LEU A 5 -1.75 -4.81 3.90
CA LEU A 5 -1.13 -4.98 2.60
C LEU A 5 -1.34 -3.72 1.80
N ILE A 6 -0.31 -3.22 1.17
CA ILE A 6 -0.40 -2.02 0.34
C ILE A 6 0.13 -2.33 -1.04
N VAL A 7 -0.66 -2.03 -2.06
CA VAL A 7 -0.25 -2.22 -3.45
C VAL A 7 -0.25 -0.84 -4.09
N TYR A 8 0.81 -0.49 -4.78
CA TYR A 8 0.94 0.85 -5.36
C TYR A 8 1.88 0.83 -6.55
N CYS A 9 1.85 1.89 -7.36
CA CYS A 9 2.74 2.00 -8.50
C CYS A 9 4.17 2.16 -8.04
N GLU A 10 5.10 1.50 -8.69
CA GLU A 10 6.49 1.57 -8.25
C GLU A 10 7.01 2.98 -8.26
N SER A 11 6.50 3.84 -9.11
CA SER A 11 6.96 5.22 -9.16
C SER A 11 6.60 5.99 -7.89
N ALA A 12 5.69 5.48 -7.09
CA ALA A 12 5.30 6.15 -5.86
C ALA A 12 6.01 5.58 -4.63
N ASP A 13 7.01 4.75 -4.82
CA ASP A 13 7.64 4.06 -3.70
C ASP A 13 8.16 5.01 -2.64
N GLU A 14 8.82 6.08 -3.04
CA GLU A 14 9.37 7.00 -2.05
C GLU A 14 8.27 7.67 -1.24
N ASP A 15 7.18 8.04 -1.88
CA ASP A 15 6.10 8.70 -1.17
C ASP A 15 5.40 7.75 -0.21
N VAL A 16 5.22 6.51 -0.62
CA VAL A 16 4.57 5.51 0.23
C VAL A 16 5.44 5.21 1.45
N VAL A 17 6.72 5.00 1.23
CA VAL A 17 7.62 4.68 2.33
C VAL A 17 7.73 5.86 3.29
N ALA A 18 7.79 7.08 2.76
CA ALA A 18 7.83 8.26 3.61
C ALA A 18 6.57 8.39 4.46
N ALA A 19 5.41 8.10 3.88
CA ALA A 19 4.16 8.16 4.64
C ALA A 19 4.14 7.15 5.76
N LEU A 20 4.67 5.96 5.53
CA LEU A 20 4.74 4.95 6.58
C LEU A 20 5.67 5.38 7.70
N LYS A 21 6.82 5.95 7.34
CA LYS A 21 7.76 6.39 8.37
C LYS A 21 7.18 7.52 9.20
N GLU A 22 6.47 8.45 8.57
CA GLU A 22 5.83 9.52 9.31
C GLU A 22 4.78 8.99 10.25
N ALA A 23 4.12 7.90 9.90
CA ALA A 23 3.13 7.28 10.76
C ALA A 23 3.76 6.39 11.83
N GLY A 24 5.07 6.30 11.86
CA GLY A 24 5.75 5.49 12.86
C GLY A 24 5.81 4.01 12.51
N ILE A 25 5.59 3.67 11.25
CA ILE A 25 5.63 2.28 10.82
C ILE A 25 6.97 2.03 10.17
N HIS A 26 7.79 1.20 10.79
CA HIS A 26 9.14 0.98 10.29
C HIS A 26 9.42 -0.44 9.82
N GLY A 27 8.57 -1.38 10.12
CA GLY A 27 8.81 -2.77 9.74
C GLY A 27 7.86 -3.21 8.66
N TYR A 28 8.38 -3.65 7.54
CA TYR A 28 7.56 -4.16 6.46
C TYR A 28 8.40 -5.03 5.54
N THR A 29 7.72 -5.84 4.73
CA THR A 29 8.39 -6.58 3.67
C THR A 29 7.92 -6.00 2.36
N LYS A 30 8.86 -5.78 1.45
CA LYS A 30 8.54 -5.19 0.15
C LYS A 30 8.77 -6.21 -0.96
N MET A 31 7.79 -6.35 -1.84
CA MET A 31 7.94 -7.12 -3.05
C MET A 31 7.86 -6.16 -4.22
N VAL A 32 8.80 -6.24 -5.12
CA VAL A 32 8.87 -5.31 -6.25
C VAL A 32 8.49 -6.00 -7.54
N GLU A 33 8.18 -5.21 -8.54
CA GLU A 33 7.90 -5.68 -9.89
C GLU A 33 6.71 -6.64 -9.96
N ALA A 34 5.72 -6.41 -9.15
CA ALA A 34 4.51 -7.21 -9.20
C ALA A 34 3.67 -6.79 -10.39
N GLN A 35 3.04 -7.75 -11.01
CA GLN A 35 2.20 -7.49 -12.15
C GLN A 35 0.79 -7.97 -11.85
N GLY A 36 -0.19 -7.25 -12.32
CA GLY A 36 -1.56 -7.63 -12.09
C GLY A 36 -2.45 -7.06 -13.17
N GLU A 37 -3.66 -7.63 -13.25
CA GLU A 37 -4.58 -7.17 -14.22
C GLU A 37 -5.94 -7.16 -13.52
N GLY A 38 -6.58 -6.04 -13.47
CA GLY A 38 -7.86 -5.92 -12.81
C GLY A 38 -8.99 -5.81 -13.77
N THR A 39 -10.14 -6.28 -13.37
CA THR A 39 -11.26 -6.24 -14.25
C THR A 39 -11.85 -4.86 -14.35
N GLU A 40 -11.61 -4.04 -13.38
CA GLU A 40 -12.11 -2.73 -13.47
C GLU A 40 -11.14 -1.75 -13.86
N THR A 41 -10.17 -2.14 -14.44
CA THR A 41 -9.17 -1.24 -14.70
C THR A 41 -9.52 -0.44 -15.75
N GLU A 42 -9.95 0.52 -15.55
CA GLU A 42 -10.10 1.35 -16.46
C GLU A 42 -8.86 1.93 -16.70
N PRO A 43 -8.29 1.74 -17.68
CA PRO A 43 -6.96 2.14 -17.98
C PRO A 43 -6.85 3.56 -17.75
N LYS A 44 -7.81 4.12 -17.68
CA LYS A 44 -7.70 5.35 -17.66
C LYS A 44 -7.32 5.84 -16.53
N LEU A 45 -7.77 6.05 -16.10
CA LEU A 45 -7.64 6.59 -15.00
C LEU A 45 -6.46 6.97 -14.47
N GLY A 46 -5.61 7.38 -15.00
CA GLY A 46 -4.56 7.95 -14.32
C GLY A 46 -3.83 7.01 -13.48
N THR A 47 -4.15 5.84 -13.51
CA THR A 47 -3.40 4.96 -12.74
C THR A 47 -2.27 4.69 -13.59
N HIS A 48 -1.22 5.24 -13.35
CA HIS A 48 -0.14 5.14 -14.23
C HIS A 48 0.73 3.97 -14.06
N CYS A 49 0.29 2.98 -13.38
CA CYS A 49 1.11 1.80 -13.28
C CYS A 49 1.03 0.98 -14.53
N TRP A 50 0.09 1.26 -15.37
CA TRP A 50 -0.03 0.47 -16.57
C TRP A 50 0.58 1.20 -17.74
N PRO A 51 1.47 0.56 -18.47
CA PRO A 51 1.91 -0.83 -18.35
C PRO A 51 3.02 -1.02 -17.32
N GLY A 52 3.10 -0.18 -16.39
CA GLY A 52 4.15 -0.23 -15.40
C GLY A 52 4.01 -1.35 -14.40
N LYS A 53 4.82 -1.30 -13.38
CA LYS A 53 4.84 -2.36 -12.38
C LYS A 53 4.44 -1.82 -11.03
N SER A 54 4.02 -2.71 -10.17
CA SER A 54 3.59 -2.34 -8.83
C SER A 54 4.54 -2.89 -7.79
N ASN A 55 4.60 -2.21 -6.67
CA ASN A 55 5.27 -2.74 -5.49
C ASN A 55 4.20 -3.12 -4.49
N ILE A 56 4.52 -4.07 -3.63
CA ILE A 56 3.63 -4.50 -2.58
C ILE A 56 4.40 -4.47 -1.28
N LEU A 57 3.81 -3.83 -0.27
CA LEU A 57 4.35 -3.88 1.07
C LEU A 57 3.38 -4.65 1.93
N PHE A 58 3.90 -5.48 2.82
CA PHE A 58 3.01 -6.07 3.82
C PHE A 58 3.68 -6.04 5.18
N MET A 59 2.87 -5.96 6.20
CA MET A 59 3.34 -5.87 7.56
C MET A 59 2.31 -6.42 8.50
N VAL A 60 2.75 -6.82 9.68
CA VAL A 60 1.85 -7.30 10.72
C VAL A 60 1.89 -6.26 11.81
N LEU A 61 0.74 -5.76 12.20
CA LEU A 61 0.66 -4.66 13.13
C LEU A 61 -0.29 -4.96 14.28
N PRO A 62 0.00 -4.43 15.45
CA PRO A 62 -0.98 -4.50 16.54
C PRO A 62 -2.25 -3.76 16.15
N ASP A 63 -3.37 -4.20 16.69
CA ASP A 63 -4.64 -3.58 16.35
C ASP A 63 -4.64 -2.09 16.62
N GLU A 64 -3.93 -1.64 17.63
CA GLU A 64 -3.89 -0.23 17.99
C GLU A 64 -3.25 0.64 16.93
N GLU A 65 -2.44 0.08 16.07
CA GLU A 65 -1.78 0.89 15.06
C GLU A 65 -2.56 0.97 13.75
N ILE A 66 -3.60 0.20 13.63
CA ILE A 66 -4.36 0.17 12.38
C ILE A 66 -4.98 1.54 12.05
N PRO A 67 -5.59 2.26 13.00
CA PRO A 67 -6.14 3.57 12.63
C PRO A 67 -5.08 4.54 12.11
N ARG A 68 -3.87 4.45 12.65
CA ARG A 68 -2.81 5.36 12.24
C ARG A 68 -2.37 5.08 10.81
N ILE A 69 -2.19 3.81 10.47
CA ILE A 69 -1.76 3.49 9.12
C ILE A 69 -2.90 3.73 8.13
N ALA A 70 -4.14 3.49 8.53
CA ALA A 70 -5.27 3.74 7.64
C ALA A 70 -5.38 5.24 7.34
N ASN A 71 -5.16 6.09 8.34
CA ASN A 71 -5.17 7.53 8.11
C ASN A 71 -4.03 7.95 7.19
N ALA A 72 -2.87 7.34 7.34
CA ALA A 72 -1.74 7.64 6.47
C ALA A 72 -2.06 7.29 5.02
N MET A 73 -2.76 6.17 4.81
CA MET A 73 -3.12 5.77 3.46
C MET A 73 -4.18 6.69 2.87
N HIS A 74 -5.13 7.16 3.67
CA HIS A 74 -6.12 8.11 3.18
C HIS A 74 -5.45 9.41 2.76
N ARG A 75 -4.51 9.93 3.55
CA ARG A 75 -3.81 11.15 3.19
C ARG A 75 -2.97 10.95 1.94
N LEU A 76 -2.34 9.79 1.82
CA LEU A 76 -1.52 9.51 0.68
C LEU A 76 -2.35 9.50 -0.60
N LYS A 77 -3.55 8.93 -0.55
CA LYS A 77 -4.41 8.93 -1.71
C LYS A 77 -4.84 10.33 -2.10
N GLU A 78 -5.05 11.20 -1.12
CA GLU A 78 -5.42 12.56 -1.41
C GLU A 78 -4.27 13.36 -1.98
N GLN A 79 -3.08 13.16 -1.44
CA GLN A 79 -1.93 13.92 -1.87
C GLN A 79 -1.32 13.41 -3.16
N HIS A 80 -1.45 12.13 -3.41
CA HIS A 80 -0.85 11.52 -4.58
C HIS A 80 -1.87 10.62 -5.29
N PRO A 81 -2.88 11.22 -5.92
CA PRO A 81 -3.96 10.41 -6.50
C PRO A 81 -3.50 9.48 -7.62
N ARG A 82 -2.32 9.75 -8.20
CA ARG A 82 -1.86 8.88 -9.26
C ARG A 82 -0.95 7.78 -8.78
N ALA A 83 -0.75 7.67 -7.48
CA ALA A 83 0.12 6.62 -6.95
C ALA A 83 -0.49 5.24 -7.07
N GLY A 84 -1.78 5.15 -7.35
CA GLY A 84 -2.43 3.87 -7.50
C GLY A 84 -2.48 3.05 -6.22
N VAL A 85 -2.57 3.73 -5.08
CA VAL A 85 -2.48 3.05 -3.81
C VAL A 85 -3.77 2.33 -3.47
N ARG A 86 -3.66 1.06 -3.12
CA ARG A 86 -4.76 0.28 -2.60
C ARG A 86 -4.26 -0.45 -1.37
N SER A 87 -5.05 -0.50 -0.35
CA SER A 87 -4.61 -1.17 0.86
C SER A 87 -5.72 -2.10 1.37
N PHE A 88 -5.29 -3.15 2.03
CA PHE A 88 -6.18 -4.20 2.49
C PHE A 88 -5.82 -4.58 3.91
N LEU A 89 -6.83 -4.80 4.72
CA LEU A 89 -6.63 -5.22 6.10
C LEU A 89 -7.15 -6.63 6.21
N LEU A 90 -6.30 -7.54 6.70
CA LEU A 90 -6.67 -8.93 6.83
C LEU A 90 -6.49 -9.40 8.26
N PRO A 91 -7.35 -10.27 8.74
CA PRO A 91 -7.14 -10.86 10.05
C PRO A 91 -5.95 -11.81 9.98
N MET A 92 -5.19 -11.89 11.07
CA MET A 92 -4.08 -12.80 11.14
C MET A 92 -4.35 -13.75 12.28
N GLU A 93 -4.40 -15.04 11.99
CA GLU A 93 -4.71 -16.01 13.03
C GLU A 93 -3.50 -16.43 13.81
N GLU A 94 -2.40 -16.62 13.15
CA GLU A 94 -1.24 -17.15 13.83
C GLU A 94 0.04 -16.82 13.11
N SER A 95 1.10 -16.59 13.88
CA SER A 95 2.44 -16.41 13.32
C SER A 95 3.32 -17.49 13.91
N VAL A 96 3.95 -18.27 13.09
CA VAL A 96 4.79 -19.37 13.56
C VAL A 96 6.25 -19.16 13.21
#